data_c544cbfc73929f6a90b9daf65a09f765
#
_entry.id   c544cbfc73929f6a90b9daf65a09f765
#
_cell.length_a   1.000
_cell.length_b   1.000
_cell.length_c   1.000
_cell.angle_alpha   90.00
_cell.angle_beta   90.00
_cell.angle_gamma   90.00
#
_symmetry.space_group_name_H-M   'P 1'
#
loop_
_entity.id
_entity.type
_entity.pdbx_description
1 polymer ?
#
loop_
_entity_poly.entity_id
_entity_poly.type
_entity_poly.pdbx_seq_one_letter_code
_entity_poly.pdbx_strand_id
1 'polypeptide(L)'
;MEVKWSVVKSERLRKVRGVSFEEILGAKLVAIKKHPSRENQNIMLFEYKGQVWIVPYVTEGEDIFLKTLYPSRKYTKFYKRGET
;
A
#
# COMPACT_ATOMS: atom_id res chain seq x y z
N MET A 1 -0.12 -18.69 0.06
CA MET A 1 -0.60 -17.34 0.45
C MET A 1 -1.14 -16.61 -0.75
N GLU A 2 -2.35 -16.10 -0.64
CA GLU A 2 -2.93 -15.29 -1.70
C GLU A 2 -3.08 -13.85 -1.25
N VAL A 3 -2.92 -12.93 -2.20
CA VAL A 3 -3.19 -11.53 -1.97
C VAL A 3 -4.52 -11.21 -2.66
N LYS A 4 -5.49 -10.77 -1.86
CA LYS A 4 -6.86 -10.53 -2.33
C LYS A 4 -7.24 -9.06 -2.16
N TRP A 5 -8.15 -8.59 -2.99
CA TRP A 5 -8.70 -7.23 -2.89
C TRP A 5 -10.02 -7.15 -3.62
N SER A 6 -10.77 -6.08 -3.35
CA SER A 6 -12.00 -5.81 -4.07
C SER A 6 -11.68 -5.17 -5.43
N VAL A 7 -12.10 -5.80 -6.50
CA VAL A 7 -11.89 -5.28 -7.85
C VAL A 7 -12.64 -3.95 -8.03
N VAL A 8 -13.84 -3.85 -7.47
CA VAL A 8 -14.62 -2.61 -7.54
C VAL A 8 -13.89 -1.47 -6.84
N LYS A 9 -13.33 -1.75 -5.66
CA LYS A 9 -12.57 -0.74 -4.93
C LYS A 9 -11.29 -0.36 -5.66
N SER A 10 -10.63 -1.32 -6.28
CA SER A 10 -9.41 -1.07 -7.05
C SER A 10 -9.67 -0.10 -8.19
N GLU A 11 -10.79 -0.28 -8.91
CA GLU A 11 -11.17 0.62 -9.98
C GLU A 11 -11.51 2.02 -9.48
N ARG A 12 -12.18 2.10 -8.33
CA ARG A 12 -12.49 3.39 -7.72
C ARG A 12 -11.20 4.12 -7.33
N LEU A 13 -10.26 3.40 -6.74
CA LEU A 13 -8.98 4.00 -6.33
C LEU A 13 -8.21 4.52 -7.55
N ARG A 14 -8.23 3.79 -8.65
CA ARG A 14 -7.59 4.24 -9.87
C ARG A 14 -8.19 5.56 -10.36
N LYS A 15 -9.50 5.70 -10.27
CA LYS A 15 -10.19 6.93 -10.67
C LYS A 15 -9.94 8.09 -9.71
N VAL A 16 -9.98 7.82 -8.41
CA VAL A 16 -9.90 8.86 -7.39
C VAL A 16 -8.45 9.24 -7.07
N ARG A 17 -7.56 8.26 -7.02
CA ARG A 17 -6.16 8.47 -6.62
C ARG A 17 -5.16 8.19 -7.73
N GLY A 18 -5.62 7.73 -8.87
CA GLY A 18 -4.77 7.48 -10.02
C GLY A 18 -3.99 6.18 -9.99
N VAL A 19 -4.19 5.33 -8.97
CA VAL A 19 -3.45 4.08 -8.81
C VAL A 19 -4.39 2.99 -8.33
N SER A 20 -4.33 1.83 -8.97
CA SER A 20 -5.10 0.65 -8.59
C SER A 20 -4.24 -0.28 -7.72
N PHE A 21 -4.89 -1.28 -7.10
CA PHE A 21 -4.14 -2.31 -6.38
C PHE A 21 -3.22 -3.10 -7.31
N GLU A 22 -3.71 -3.39 -8.51
CA GLU A 22 -2.92 -4.13 -9.50
C GLU A 22 -1.64 -3.37 -9.86
N GLU A 23 -1.75 -2.06 -10.02
CA GLU A 23 -0.59 -1.24 -10.34
C GLU A 23 0.40 -1.18 -9.18
N ILE A 24 -0.10 -0.95 -7.95
CA ILE A 24 0.80 -0.79 -6.81
C ILE A 24 1.54 -2.08 -6.48
N LEU A 25 0.90 -3.24 -6.68
CA LEU A 25 1.54 -4.52 -6.41
C LEU A 25 2.70 -4.82 -7.37
N GLY A 26 2.73 -4.15 -8.51
CA GLY A 26 3.86 -4.24 -9.44
C GLY A 26 5.00 -3.27 -9.13
N ALA A 27 4.82 -2.43 -8.13
CA ALA A 27 5.82 -1.42 -7.77
C ALA A 27 6.85 -1.98 -6.79
N LYS A 28 7.80 -1.15 -6.40
CA LYS A 28 8.87 -1.56 -5.48
C LYS A 28 8.38 -1.55 -4.04
N LEU A 29 8.37 -2.71 -3.40
CA LEU A 29 8.05 -2.82 -1.98
C LEU A 29 9.26 -2.33 -1.16
N VAL A 30 9.05 -1.33 -0.31
CA VAL A 30 10.12 -0.72 0.48
C VAL A 30 10.16 -1.26 1.89
N ALA A 31 8.99 -1.51 2.49
CA ALA A 31 8.92 -1.97 3.87
C ALA A 31 7.54 -2.54 4.19
N ILE A 32 7.48 -3.33 5.25
CA ILE A 32 6.24 -3.80 5.84
C ILE A 32 6.28 -3.43 7.31
N LYS A 33 5.24 -2.79 7.80
CA LYS A 33 5.17 -2.30 9.18
C LYS A 33 3.80 -2.58 9.78
N LYS A 34 3.71 -2.46 11.10
CA LYS A 34 2.41 -2.52 11.76
C LYS A 34 1.67 -1.21 11.52
N HIS A 35 0.34 -1.27 11.42
CA HIS A 35 -0.47 -0.07 11.28
C HIS A 35 -0.32 0.77 12.55
N PRO A 36 -0.12 2.09 12.44
CA PRO A 36 0.15 2.93 13.60
C PRO A 36 -1.01 3.03 14.59
N SER A 37 -2.25 2.80 14.16
CA SER A 37 -3.41 2.95 15.05
C SER A 37 -4.36 1.75 15.07
N ARG A 38 -4.24 0.81 14.15
CA ARG A 38 -5.13 -0.35 14.09
C ARG A 38 -4.36 -1.62 14.39
N GLU A 39 -4.67 -2.25 15.54
CA GLU A 39 -3.91 -3.39 16.03
C GLU A 39 -3.90 -4.60 15.10
N ASN A 40 -4.98 -4.83 14.38
CA ASN A 40 -5.11 -6.02 13.53
C ASN A 40 -4.72 -5.77 12.08
N GLN A 41 -4.10 -4.64 11.80
CA GLN A 41 -3.69 -4.31 10.44
C GLN A 41 -2.20 -4.07 10.37
N ASN A 42 -1.66 -4.42 9.22
CA ASN A 42 -0.29 -4.09 8.86
C ASN A 42 -0.34 -3.19 7.63
N ILE A 43 0.79 -2.57 7.31
CA ILE A 43 0.88 -1.74 6.12
C ILE A 43 2.08 -2.17 5.29
N MET A 44 1.89 -2.20 3.98
CA MET A 44 2.97 -2.32 3.02
C MET A 44 3.26 -0.93 2.47
N LEU A 45 4.54 -0.64 2.29
CA LEU A 45 4.98 0.62 1.72
C LEU A 45 5.60 0.35 0.36
N PHE A 46 5.07 0.98 -0.67
CA PHE A 46 5.56 0.84 -2.04
C PHE A 46 6.06 2.17 -2.56
N GLU A 47 7.15 2.14 -3.31
CA GLU A 47 7.59 3.32 -4.04
C GLU A 47 7.04 3.24 -5.46
N TYR A 48 6.27 4.27 -5.86
CA TYR A 48 5.62 4.30 -7.15
C TYR A 48 5.40 5.74 -7.60
N LYS A 49 5.84 6.03 -8.82
CA LYS A 49 5.71 7.38 -9.43
C LYS A 49 6.22 8.51 -8.54
N GLY A 50 7.39 8.27 -7.93
CA GLY A 50 8.05 9.30 -7.14
C GLY A 50 7.51 9.50 -5.74
N GLN A 51 6.58 8.66 -5.30
CA GLN A 51 5.99 8.74 -3.97
C GLN A 51 6.02 7.39 -3.29
N VAL A 52 5.96 7.40 -1.96
CA VAL A 52 5.74 6.18 -1.19
C VAL A 52 4.26 6.07 -0.88
N TRP A 53 3.68 4.94 -1.21
CA TRP A 53 2.27 4.64 -1.02
C TRP A 53 2.09 3.66 0.13
N ILE A 54 1.07 3.88 0.94
CA ILE A 54 0.71 2.99 2.04
C ILE A 54 -0.44 2.10 1.57
N VAL A 55 -0.28 0.78 1.79
CA VAL A 55 -1.32 -0.19 1.48
C VAL A 55 -1.63 -0.97 2.75
N PRO A 56 -2.64 -0.54 3.52
CA PRO A 56 -3.06 -1.31 4.70
C PRO A 56 -3.67 -2.63 4.29
N TYR A 57 -3.40 -3.66 5.07
CA TYR A 57 -3.96 -4.98 4.82
C TYR A 57 -4.22 -5.72 6.13
N VAL A 58 -5.10 -6.71 6.05
CA VAL A 58 -5.35 -7.64 7.15
C VAL A 58 -4.97 -9.05 6.70
N THR A 59 -4.64 -9.90 7.65
CA THR A 59 -4.39 -11.30 7.35
C THR A 59 -5.64 -12.11 7.68
N GLU A 60 -5.94 -13.07 6.83
CA GLU A 60 -7.06 -13.99 7.01
C GLU A 60 -6.51 -15.40 6.77
N GLY A 61 -6.19 -16.11 7.86
CA GLY A 61 -5.48 -17.37 7.75
C GLY A 61 -4.11 -17.14 7.13
N GLU A 62 -3.85 -17.76 5.99
CA GLU A 62 -2.60 -17.57 5.25
C GLU A 62 -2.69 -16.46 4.20
N ASP A 63 -3.86 -15.90 4.02
CA ASP A 63 -4.10 -14.92 2.96
C ASP A 63 -4.02 -13.48 3.47
N ILE A 64 -3.78 -12.57 2.55
CA ILE A 64 -3.74 -11.14 2.83
C ILE A 64 -4.88 -10.46 2.07
N PHE A 65 -5.61 -9.57 2.73
CA PHE A 65 -6.66 -8.80 2.10
C PHE A 65 -6.30 -7.31 2.16
N LEU A 66 -6.15 -6.69 0.98
CA LEU A 66 -5.79 -5.29 0.87
C LEU A 66 -7.01 -4.41 1.16
N LYS A 67 -6.85 -3.42 2.03
CA LYS A 67 -7.96 -2.58 2.48
C LYS A 67 -8.11 -1.31 1.66
N THR A 68 -7.02 -0.63 1.38
CA THR A 68 -7.02 0.61 0.62
C THR A 68 -5.59 0.93 0.18
N LEU A 69 -5.38 2.07 -0.46
CA LEU A 69 -4.04 2.58 -0.73
C LEU A 69 -4.09 4.11 -0.81
N TYR A 70 -3.04 4.76 -0.37
CA TYR A 70 -2.95 6.21 -0.43
C TYR A 70 -1.49 6.64 -0.35
N PRO A 71 -1.15 7.81 -0.93
CA PRO A 71 0.22 8.30 -0.87
C PRO A 71 0.53 8.87 0.52
N SER A 72 1.78 8.78 0.92
CA SER A 72 2.24 9.29 2.21
C SER A 72 3.37 10.29 2.02
N ARG A 73 3.16 11.51 2.46
CA ARG A 73 4.21 12.52 2.43
C ARG A 73 5.32 12.18 3.42
N LYS A 74 4.92 11.71 4.60
CA LYS A 74 5.86 11.34 5.65
C LYS A 74 6.84 10.28 5.20
N TYR A 75 6.31 9.17 4.67
CA TYR A 75 7.16 8.08 4.22
C TYR A 75 7.90 8.40 2.93
N THR A 76 7.31 9.20 2.08
CA THR A 76 8.00 9.66 0.87
C THR A 76 9.25 10.43 1.26
N LYS A 77 9.11 11.37 2.19
CA LYS A 77 10.26 12.12 2.72
C LYS A 77 11.28 11.21 3.36
N PHE A 78 10.81 10.29 4.19
CA PHE A 78 11.69 9.40 4.96
C PHE A 78 12.53 8.52 4.04
N TYR A 79 11.89 7.85 3.08
CA TYR A 79 12.59 6.87 2.25
C TYR A 79 13.35 7.48 1.07
N LYS A 80 12.95 8.64 0.58
CA LYS A 80 13.65 9.28 -0.53
C LYS A 80 14.77 10.20 -0.07
N ARG A 81 14.82 10.53 1.19
CA ARG A 81 15.82 11.43 1.74
C ARG A 81 17.23 10.89 1.64
N GLY A 82 17.39 9.59 1.75
CA GLY A 82 18.70 8.95 1.68
C GLY A 82 19.25 8.80 0.26
N GLU A 83 18.49 9.16 -0.74
CA GLU A 83 18.90 9.02 -2.14
C GLU A 83 19.64 10.24 -2.67
N THR A 84 19.72 11.29 -1.91
CA THR A 84 20.39 12.53 -2.34
C THR A 84 21.85 12.61 -1.91
#